data_e3b7d9e513ac435356b9682c5f4ee3da
#
_entry.id   e3b7d9e513ac435356b9682c5f4ee3da
#
_cell.length_a   1.000
_cell.length_b   1.000
_cell.length_c   1.000
_cell.angle_alpha   90.00
_cell.angle_beta   90.00
_cell.angle_gamma   90.00
#
_symmetry.space_group_name_H-M   'P 1'
#
loop_
_entity.id
_entity.type
_entity.pdbx_description
1 polymer ?
#
loop_
_entity_poly.entity_id
_entity_poly.type
_entity_poly.pdbx_seq_one_letter_code
_entity_poly.pdbx_strand_id
1 'polypeptide(L)'
;MKAFQASILFSAAVLALTACHSNTYKISGAVEGLNDGDTLFITNDLQTGIPTDTLIVKDGKFELSGETDSTYLCMVYSEKRNELNAPFFIEPGDISIKLVETPGASRVGGTKCNEQWQELNDSVMTIGKEINRIAEHIYGNTVDEMEQQKGMEQIEKLNQRFSAIVVKTTEKNIKNEFGYFLLTYYPEELIDNQTRMKLIDKLPDEKQKRPAIQEMLANLKQASESAEGMTIKDFTQPGLDGTPVSLLGEVSKSKITVIDFWASWCGPCRQEMPFMVELYDKYKDKGLGIIGISLDEDSDAWKAATQQLNIPWVQMSDLKGWENVIAKHFCVTSIPHTIVVDQQGKILKRGLRSEKLEEFVVGQLK
;
A
#
# COMPACT_ATOMS: atom_id res chain seq x y z
N MET A 1 -64.32 -33.88 -57.80
CA MET A 1 -63.65 -32.61 -57.51
C MET A 1 -63.07 -32.72 -56.12
N LYS A 2 -61.80 -32.99 -56.01
CA LYS A 2 -61.08 -33.12 -54.72
C LYS A 2 -60.13 -31.93 -54.60
N ALA A 3 -60.34 -31.08 -53.58
CA ALA A 3 -59.49 -29.96 -53.28
C ALA A 3 -58.25 -30.44 -52.57
N PHE A 4 -57.08 -30.04 -53.08
CA PHE A 4 -55.75 -30.26 -52.49
C PHE A 4 -55.46 -29.11 -51.53
N GLN A 5 -55.41 -29.40 -50.23
CA GLN A 5 -54.91 -28.46 -49.25
C GLN A 5 -53.38 -28.62 -49.16
N ALA A 6 -52.65 -27.59 -49.53
CA ALA A 6 -51.20 -27.50 -49.31
C ALA A 6 -50.91 -26.88 -47.93
N SER A 7 -50.37 -27.69 -47.04
CA SER A 7 -49.86 -27.23 -45.73
C SER A 7 -48.47 -26.64 -45.90
N ILE A 8 -48.34 -25.33 -45.69
CA ILE A 8 -47.07 -24.66 -45.63
C ILE A 8 -46.53 -24.79 -44.20
N LEU A 9 -45.47 -25.62 -44.04
CA LEU A 9 -44.68 -25.71 -42.82
C LEU A 9 -43.73 -24.51 -42.77
N PHE A 10 -44.00 -23.57 -41.86
CA PHE A 10 -43.08 -22.49 -41.50
C PHE A 10 -42.05 -23.05 -40.55
N SER A 11 -40.85 -23.37 -41.04
CA SER A 11 -39.69 -23.67 -40.20
C SER A 11 -39.17 -22.35 -39.61
N ALA A 12 -39.47 -22.09 -38.36
CA ALA A 12 -38.80 -21.05 -37.58
C ALA A 12 -37.35 -21.48 -37.31
N ALA A 13 -36.41 -20.94 -38.04
CA ALA A 13 -34.99 -21.06 -37.72
C ALA A 13 -34.73 -20.16 -36.52
N VAL A 14 -34.60 -20.78 -35.34
CA VAL A 14 -34.07 -20.11 -34.15
C VAL A 14 -32.57 -19.90 -34.40
N LEU A 15 -32.20 -18.70 -34.79
CA LEU A 15 -30.81 -18.26 -34.76
C LEU A 15 -30.42 -18.14 -33.27
N ALA A 16 -29.79 -19.16 -32.76
CA ALA A 16 -29.04 -19.06 -31.48
C ALA A 16 -27.89 -18.09 -31.72
N LEU A 17 -28.02 -16.87 -31.28
CA LEU A 17 -26.92 -15.92 -31.12
C LEU A 17 -26.05 -16.48 -29.99
N THR A 18 -25.12 -17.36 -30.32
CA THR A 18 -23.95 -17.61 -29.50
C THR A 18 -23.16 -16.30 -29.47
N ALA A 19 -23.25 -15.56 -28.37
CA ALA A 19 -22.33 -14.46 -28.11
C ALA A 19 -20.94 -15.09 -28.00
N CYS A 20 -20.20 -15.12 -29.12
CA CYS A 20 -18.76 -15.31 -29.06
C CYS A 20 -18.21 -14.15 -28.24
N HIS A 21 -17.79 -14.43 -27.03
CA HIS A 21 -16.90 -13.51 -26.32
C HIS A 21 -15.60 -13.52 -27.12
N SER A 22 -15.37 -12.50 -27.91
CA SER A 22 -14.09 -12.34 -28.58
C SER A 22 -13.06 -11.95 -27.53
N ASN A 23 -12.02 -12.74 -27.37
CA ASN A 23 -10.89 -12.44 -26.48
C ASN A 23 -9.94 -11.38 -27.09
N THR A 24 -10.39 -10.71 -28.16
CA THR A 24 -9.59 -9.70 -28.86
C THR A 24 -9.75 -8.33 -28.25
N TYR A 25 -8.65 -7.59 -28.22
CA TYR A 25 -8.66 -6.17 -27.87
C TYR A 25 -8.05 -5.35 -29.02
N LYS A 26 -8.50 -4.10 -29.13
CA LYS A 26 -7.88 -3.09 -29.99
C LYS A 26 -7.62 -1.83 -29.17
N ILE A 27 -6.35 -1.42 -29.11
CA ILE A 27 -5.94 -0.13 -28.58
C ILE A 27 -5.91 0.86 -29.75
N SER A 28 -6.59 1.98 -29.60
CA SER A 28 -6.53 3.11 -30.53
C SER A 28 -6.24 4.36 -29.73
N GLY A 29 -5.15 5.06 -30.06
CA GLY A 29 -4.73 6.22 -29.31
C GLY A 29 -4.34 7.42 -30.14
N ALA A 30 -4.36 8.59 -29.47
CA ALA A 30 -3.82 9.84 -29.98
C ALA A 30 -2.76 10.37 -29.01
N VAL A 31 -1.72 10.98 -29.53
CA VAL A 31 -0.65 11.58 -28.73
C VAL A 31 -0.26 12.94 -29.31
N GLU A 32 -0.09 13.91 -28.43
CA GLU A 32 0.40 15.25 -28.76
C GLU A 32 1.92 15.32 -28.40
N GLY A 33 2.70 16.10 -29.16
CA GLY A 33 4.12 16.34 -28.85
C GLY A 33 5.11 15.27 -29.31
N LEU A 34 4.67 14.24 -30.03
CA LEU A 34 5.52 13.25 -30.73
C LEU A 34 5.40 13.38 -32.25
N ASN A 35 6.46 13.02 -32.96
CA ASN A 35 6.51 13.04 -34.41
C ASN A 35 6.26 11.64 -34.99
N ASP A 36 5.98 11.60 -36.29
CA ASP A 36 5.90 10.34 -37.03
C ASP A 36 7.21 9.54 -36.93
N GLY A 37 7.08 8.26 -36.60
CA GLY A 37 8.19 7.36 -36.30
C GLY A 37 8.68 7.35 -34.88
N ASP A 38 8.23 8.25 -34.00
CA ASP A 38 8.51 8.16 -32.58
C ASP A 38 7.83 6.93 -31.96
N THR A 39 8.41 6.42 -30.88
CA THR A 39 8.01 5.18 -30.25
C THR A 39 7.32 5.43 -28.92
N LEU A 40 6.22 4.72 -28.67
CA LEU A 40 5.62 4.52 -27.36
C LEU A 40 5.82 3.05 -26.96
N PHE A 41 5.92 2.82 -25.66
CA PHE A 41 6.11 1.50 -25.07
C PHE A 41 4.91 1.14 -24.19
N ILE A 42 4.57 -0.14 -24.15
CA ILE A 42 3.63 -0.71 -23.19
C ILE A 42 4.38 -1.64 -22.26
N THR A 43 4.13 -1.56 -20.97
CA THR A 43 4.61 -2.51 -19.97
C THR A 43 3.48 -2.94 -19.04
N ASN A 44 3.47 -4.22 -18.63
CA ASN A 44 2.64 -4.76 -17.57
C ASN A 44 3.41 -4.98 -16.27
N ASP A 45 4.72 -4.78 -16.29
CA ASP A 45 5.58 -4.77 -15.11
C ASP A 45 5.93 -3.33 -14.73
N LEU A 46 5.15 -2.77 -13.81
CA LEU A 46 5.33 -1.39 -13.34
C LEU A 46 6.56 -1.21 -12.44
N GLN A 47 7.20 -2.29 -11.97
CA GLN A 47 8.38 -2.23 -11.11
C GLN A 47 9.66 -2.13 -11.96
N THR A 48 9.80 -3.01 -12.95
CA THR A 48 10.99 -3.01 -13.81
C THR A 48 10.85 -2.06 -14.99
N GLY A 49 9.62 -1.75 -15.41
CA GLY A 49 9.34 -0.92 -16.59
C GLY A 49 9.74 -1.56 -17.91
N ILE A 50 10.08 -2.86 -17.94
CA ILE A 50 10.48 -3.55 -19.15
C ILE A 50 9.32 -3.57 -20.15
N PRO A 51 9.51 -3.05 -21.39
CA PRO A 51 8.46 -3.04 -22.39
C PRO A 51 8.02 -4.45 -22.79
N THR A 52 6.72 -4.67 -22.86
CA THR A 52 6.12 -5.88 -23.45
C THR A 52 5.75 -5.68 -24.92
N ASP A 53 5.40 -4.43 -25.29
CA ASP A 53 5.00 -4.04 -26.63
C ASP A 53 5.55 -2.67 -27.02
N THR A 54 5.63 -2.44 -28.32
CA THR A 54 6.13 -1.21 -28.92
C THR A 54 5.14 -0.68 -29.95
N LEU A 55 4.83 0.62 -29.88
CA LEU A 55 3.89 1.31 -30.75
C LEU A 55 4.62 2.40 -31.54
N ILE A 56 4.36 2.50 -32.81
CA ILE A 56 4.92 3.55 -33.66
C ILE A 56 3.87 4.64 -33.88
N VAL A 57 4.24 5.89 -33.62
CA VAL A 57 3.38 7.06 -33.85
C VAL A 57 3.35 7.38 -35.34
N LYS A 58 2.15 7.58 -35.87
CA LYS A 58 1.90 8.03 -37.25
C LYS A 58 0.71 8.99 -37.25
N ASP A 59 0.90 10.16 -37.85
CA ASP A 59 -0.11 11.25 -37.87
C ASP A 59 -0.69 11.57 -36.46
N GLY A 60 0.18 11.55 -35.44
CA GLY A 60 -0.21 11.77 -34.04
C GLY A 60 -1.09 10.67 -33.42
N LYS A 61 -1.10 9.48 -34.02
CA LYS A 61 -1.91 8.32 -33.60
C LYS A 61 -1.06 7.08 -33.43
N PHE A 62 -1.60 6.11 -32.70
CA PHE A 62 -1.01 4.78 -32.53
C PHE A 62 -2.11 3.72 -32.39
N GLU A 63 -1.84 2.50 -32.81
CA GLU A 63 -2.76 1.36 -32.70
C GLU A 63 -2.00 0.08 -32.31
N LEU A 64 -2.67 -0.79 -31.55
CA LEU A 64 -2.24 -2.15 -31.27
C LEU A 64 -3.48 -3.04 -31.19
N SER A 65 -3.38 -4.26 -31.71
CA SER A 65 -4.43 -5.28 -31.53
C SER A 65 -3.81 -6.57 -31.02
N GLY A 66 -4.54 -7.29 -30.20
CA GLY A 66 -4.10 -8.54 -29.61
C GLY A 66 -5.24 -9.37 -29.07
N GLU A 67 -4.89 -10.45 -28.37
CA GLU A 67 -5.82 -11.32 -27.67
C GLU A 67 -5.47 -11.36 -26.18
N THR A 68 -6.48 -11.48 -25.33
CA THR A 68 -6.29 -11.64 -23.89
C THR A 68 -7.42 -12.47 -23.28
N ASP A 69 -7.06 -13.38 -22.39
CA ASP A 69 -8.00 -14.17 -21.58
C ASP A 69 -8.19 -13.57 -20.19
N SER A 70 -7.51 -12.46 -19.89
CA SER A 70 -7.53 -11.83 -18.57
C SER A 70 -7.52 -10.30 -18.65
N THR A 71 -7.98 -9.67 -17.59
CA THR A 71 -7.91 -8.20 -17.42
C THR A 71 -6.73 -7.88 -16.50
N TYR A 72 -5.81 -7.02 -16.96
CA TYR A 72 -4.64 -6.58 -16.17
C TYR A 72 -4.24 -5.15 -16.49
N LEU A 73 -3.58 -4.51 -15.53
CA LEU A 73 -3.08 -3.15 -15.67
C LEU A 73 -1.80 -3.13 -16.50
N CYS A 74 -1.74 -2.15 -17.41
CA CYS A 74 -0.55 -1.78 -18.17
C CYS A 74 -0.28 -0.29 -18.03
N MET A 75 0.93 0.12 -18.39
CA MET A 75 1.33 1.50 -18.59
C MET A 75 1.73 1.68 -20.05
N VAL A 76 1.16 2.67 -20.74
CA VAL A 76 1.73 3.18 -21.99
C VAL A 76 2.57 4.42 -21.65
N TYR A 77 3.76 4.53 -22.23
CA TYR A 77 4.67 5.64 -21.93
C TYR A 77 5.63 5.94 -23.07
N SER A 78 6.24 7.14 -23.03
CA SER A 78 7.30 7.58 -23.94
C SER A 78 8.61 7.76 -23.17
N GLU A 79 9.70 7.17 -23.63
CA GLU A 79 11.04 7.46 -23.08
C GLU A 79 11.55 8.84 -23.49
N LYS A 80 11.03 9.41 -24.58
CA LYS A 80 11.40 10.73 -25.08
C LYS A 80 10.74 11.87 -24.30
N ARG A 81 9.55 11.62 -23.74
CA ARG A 81 8.71 12.56 -23.01
C ARG A 81 8.06 11.88 -21.81
N ASN A 82 8.64 12.02 -20.64
CA ASN A 82 8.18 11.33 -19.41
C ASN A 82 6.74 11.71 -19.02
N GLU A 83 6.25 12.90 -19.44
CA GLU A 83 4.89 13.36 -19.18
C GLU A 83 3.84 12.56 -19.95
N LEU A 84 4.23 11.98 -21.12
CA LEU A 84 3.37 11.20 -21.96
C LEU A 84 3.29 9.76 -21.45
N ASN A 85 2.44 9.55 -20.46
CA ASN A 85 2.15 8.24 -19.90
C ASN A 85 0.69 8.13 -19.48
N ALA A 86 0.16 6.89 -19.47
CA ALA A 86 -1.16 6.60 -18.92
C ALA A 86 -1.24 5.14 -18.46
N PRO A 87 -1.69 4.87 -17.23
CA PRO A 87 -2.09 3.53 -16.81
C PRO A 87 -3.45 3.19 -17.45
N PHE A 88 -3.57 1.97 -17.96
CA PHE A 88 -4.77 1.48 -18.60
C PHE A 88 -4.91 -0.04 -18.44
N PHE A 89 -6.13 -0.57 -18.60
CA PHE A 89 -6.36 -2.01 -18.55
C PHE A 89 -6.40 -2.61 -19.94
N ILE A 90 -5.66 -3.70 -20.15
CA ILE A 90 -5.92 -4.62 -21.26
C ILE A 90 -7.09 -5.51 -20.83
N GLU A 91 -8.16 -5.48 -21.62
CA GLU A 91 -9.35 -6.33 -21.53
C GLU A 91 -9.98 -6.44 -22.93
N PRO A 92 -10.81 -7.45 -23.22
CA PRO A 92 -11.46 -7.56 -24.53
C PRO A 92 -12.31 -6.33 -24.86
N GLY A 93 -12.18 -5.83 -26.11
CA GLY A 93 -12.91 -4.68 -26.62
C GLY A 93 -12.04 -3.58 -27.21
N ASP A 94 -12.65 -2.44 -27.50
CA ASP A 94 -11.99 -1.27 -28.10
C ASP A 94 -11.53 -0.32 -27.00
N ILE A 95 -10.22 -0.25 -26.75
CA ILE A 95 -9.57 0.58 -25.76
C ILE A 95 -9.14 1.90 -26.42
N SER A 96 -9.51 3.02 -25.82
CA SER A 96 -9.16 4.36 -26.29
C SER A 96 -8.17 5.02 -25.34
N ILE A 97 -7.10 5.63 -25.86
CA ILE A 97 -6.08 6.32 -25.06
C ILE A 97 -5.78 7.68 -25.72
N LYS A 98 -5.80 8.74 -24.91
CA LYS A 98 -5.30 10.06 -25.30
C LYS A 98 -4.16 10.46 -24.39
N LEU A 99 -2.95 10.57 -24.94
CA LEU A 99 -1.77 11.05 -24.23
C LEU A 99 -1.57 12.54 -24.47
N VAL A 100 -1.38 13.30 -23.40
CA VAL A 100 -1.10 14.73 -23.45
C VAL A 100 0.03 15.10 -22.48
N GLU A 101 0.80 16.15 -22.79
CA GLU A 101 1.97 16.57 -22.00
C GLU A 101 1.61 17.11 -20.60
N THR A 102 0.37 17.55 -20.41
CA THR A 102 -0.06 18.03 -19.08
C THR A 102 -0.17 16.85 -18.11
N PRO A 103 0.61 16.84 -17.01
CA PRO A 103 0.60 15.74 -16.05
C PRO A 103 -0.81 15.42 -15.53
N GLY A 104 -1.20 14.15 -15.61
CA GLY A 104 -2.51 13.65 -15.16
C GLY A 104 -3.68 14.03 -16.06
N ALA A 105 -3.45 14.64 -17.22
CA ALA A 105 -4.51 14.99 -18.17
C ALA A 105 -4.70 13.95 -19.30
N SER A 106 -3.80 12.96 -19.42
CA SER A 106 -4.01 11.79 -20.29
C SER A 106 -5.31 11.07 -19.92
N ARG A 107 -5.98 10.48 -20.90
CA ARG A 107 -7.31 9.84 -20.73
C ARG A 107 -7.31 8.45 -21.31
N VAL A 108 -8.02 7.55 -20.62
CA VAL A 108 -8.27 6.17 -21.07
C VAL A 108 -9.76 5.87 -21.01
N GLY A 109 -10.24 4.96 -21.88
CA GLY A 109 -11.66 4.60 -21.93
C GLY A 109 -11.96 3.54 -22.98
N GLY A 110 -13.20 3.49 -23.44
CA GLY A 110 -13.69 2.59 -24.49
C GLY A 110 -14.09 1.21 -23.99
N THR A 111 -13.56 0.77 -22.85
CA THR A 111 -13.95 -0.47 -22.19
C THR A 111 -14.30 -0.22 -20.73
N LYS A 112 -15.02 -1.15 -20.13
CA LYS A 112 -15.62 -0.96 -18.80
C LYS A 112 -14.60 -0.69 -17.70
N CYS A 113 -13.50 -1.45 -17.65
CA CYS A 113 -12.48 -1.23 -16.62
C CYS A 113 -11.75 0.09 -16.85
N ASN A 114 -11.46 0.46 -18.10
CA ASN A 114 -10.81 1.72 -18.44
C ASN A 114 -11.67 2.93 -18.10
N GLU A 115 -12.97 2.89 -18.37
CA GLU A 115 -13.90 3.96 -17.97
C GLU A 115 -13.99 4.11 -16.45
N GLN A 116 -14.12 2.99 -15.72
CA GLN A 116 -14.16 3.00 -14.27
C GLN A 116 -12.84 3.46 -13.64
N TRP A 117 -11.72 3.06 -14.24
CA TRP A 117 -10.39 3.53 -13.84
C TRP A 117 -10.24 5.04 -14.03
N GLN A 118 -10.68 5.55 -15.19
CA GLN A 118 -10.63 6.99 -15.47
C GLN A 118 -11.51 7.78 -14.50
N GLU A 119 -12.73 7.33 -14.21
CA GLU A 119 -13.63 7.96 -13.25
C GLU A 119 -13.00 8.02 -11.85
N LEU A 120 -12.40 6.91 -11.40
CA LEU A 120 -11.69 6.86 -10.12
C LEU A 120 -10.49 7.80 -10.12
N ASN A 121 -9.67 7.76 -11.18
CA ASN A 121 -8.47 8.58 -11.30
C ASN A 121 -8.80 10.08 -11.29
N ASP A 122 -9.83 10.51 -11.99
CA ASP A 122 -10.28 11.92 -12.00
C ASP A 122 -10.70 12.38 -10.59
N SER A 123 -11.39 11.52 -9.86
CA SER A 123 -11.79 11.80 -8.47
C SER A 123 -10.59 11.92 -7.53
N VAL A 124 -9.62 11.01 -7.66
CA VAL A 124 -8.39 10.96 -6.87
C VAL A 124 -7.47 12.14 -7.19
N MET A 125 -7.30 12.46 -8.48
CA MET A 125 -6.48 13.59 -8.93
C MET A 125 -7.03 14.93 -8.41
N THR A 126 -8.34 15.09 -8.34
CA THR A 126 -8.98 16.29 -7.79
C THR A 126 -8.63 16.46 -6.30
N ILE A 127 -8.70 15.37 -5.53
CA ILE A 127 -8.32 15.38 -4.10
C ILE A 127 -6.83 15.65 -3.95
N GLY A 128 -5.98 14.99 -4.75
CA GLY A 128 -4.52 15.16 -4.71
C GLY A 128 -4.08 16.59 -4.98
N LYS A 129 -4.68 17.27 -5.97
CA LYS A 129 -4.42 18.69 -6.24
C LYS A 129 -4.76 19.58 -5.05
N GLU A 130 -5.86 19.32 -4.36
CA GLU A 130 -6.26 20.09 -3.19
C GLU A 130 -5.33 19.83 -2.00
N ILE A 131 -4.92 18.57 -1.77
CA ILE A 131 -3.91 18.24 -0.74
C ILE A 131 -2.60 18.96 -1.01
N ASN A 132 -2.09 18.91 -2.25
CA ASN A 132 -0.85 19.58 -2.61
C ASN A 132 -0.95 21.10 -2.41
N ARG A 133 -2.05 21.73 -2.80
CA ARG A 133 -2.28 23.16 -2.60
C ARG A 133 -2.22 23.54 -1.11
N ILE A 134 -2.85 22.75 -0.24
CA ILE A 134 -2.82 22.98 1.21
C ILE A 134 -1.41 22.72 1.75
N ALA A 135 -0.76 21.64 1.35
CA ALA A 135 0.58 21.30 1.79
C ALA A 135 1.61 22.38 1.37
N GLU A 136 1.56 22.87 0.13
CA GLU A 136 2.41 23.99 -0.33
C GLU A 136 2.18 25.23 0.54
N HIS A 137 0.95 25.51 0.93
CA HIS A 137 0.64 26.67 1.75
C HIS A 137 1.22 26.53 3.17
N ILE A 138 1.03 25.41 3.84
CA ILE A 138 1.43 25.23 5.25
C ILE A 138 2.92 24.89 5.44
N TYR A 139 3.60 24.39 4.41
CA TYR A 139 5.02 24.04 4.46
C TYR A 139 5.90 24.98 3.62
N GLY A 140 5.35 25.63 2.59
CA GLY A 140 6.06 26.55 1.72
C GLY A 140 6.10 28.01 2.20
N ASN A 141 5.24 28.38 3.14
CA ASN A 141 5.13 29.72 3.69
C ASN A 141 5.36 29.70 5.21
N THR A 142 5.72 30.88 5.76
CA THR A 142 5.76 31.05 7.21
C THR A 142 4.32 31.28 7.68
N VAL A 143 3.68 30.22 8.18
CA VAL A 143 2.35 30.24 8.78
C VAL A 143 2.45 30.03 10.27
N ASP A 144 1.46 30.51 11.04
CA ASP A 144 1.42 30.23 12.49
C ASP A 144 0.99 28.78 12.78
N GLU A 145 1.24 28.31 14.00
CA GLU A 145 0.94 26.94 14.42
C GLU A 145 -0.56 26.59 14.28
N MET A 146 -1.44 27.55 14.51
CA MET A 146 -2.89 27.34 14.38
C MET A 146 -3.31 27.15 12.93
N GLU A 147 -2.73 27.89 11.99
CA GLU A 147 -2.98 27.78 10.57
C GLU A 147 -2.41 26.46 10.03
N GLN A 148 -1.20 26.08 10.47
CA GLN A 148 -0.59 24.79 10.15
C GLN A 148 -1.47 23.63 10.62
N GLN A 149 -1.94 23.66 11.85
CA GLN A 149 -2.83 22.64 12.41
C GLN A 149 -4.14 22.53 11.61
N LYS A 150 -4.79 23.65 11.26
CA LYS A 150 -5.99 23.65 10.42
C LYS A 150 -5.73 23.06 9.05
N GLY A 151 -4.60 23.36 8.42
CA GLY A 151 -4.21 22.77 7.15
C GLY A 151 -4.03 21.26 7.25
N MET A 152 -3.38 20.77 8.30
CA MET A 152 -3.23 19.33 8.53
C MET A 152 -4.58 18.62 8.76
N GLU A 153 -5.50 19.23 9.50
CA GLU A 153 -6.86 18.69 9.68
C GLU A 153 -7.65 18.61 8.35
N GLN A 154 -7.44 19.60 7.46
CA GLN A 154 -8.06 19.58 6.13
C GLN A 154 -7.48 18.47 5.26
N ILE A 155 -6.16 18.28 5.26
CA ILE A 155 -5.48 17.17 4.55
C ILE A 155 -6.00 15.84 5.06
N GLU A 156 -6.14 15.66 6.36
CA GLU A 156 -6.67 14.42 6.96
C GLU A 156 -8.10 14.12 6.48
N LYS A 157 -8.98 15.11 6.43
CA LYS A 157 -10.35 14.94 5.88
C LYS A 157 -10.34 14.59 4.40
N LEU A 158 -9.41 15.13 3.62
CA LEU A 158 -9.27 14.80 2.20
C LEU A 158 -8.74 13.37 2.02
N ASN A 159 -7.80 12.92 2.85
CA ASN A 159 -7.31 11.54 2.85
C ASN A 159 -8.43 10.55 3.22
N GLN A 160 -9.25 10.86 4.22
CA GLN A 160 -10.43 10.04 4.57
C GLN A 160 -11.44 9.98 3.41
N ARG A 161 -11.66 11.09 2.71
CA ARG A 161 -12.51 11.11 1.52
C ARG A 161 -11.92 10.27 0.38
N PHE A 162 -10.62 10.34 0.17
CA PHE A 162 -9.92 9.50 -0.81
C PHE A 162 -10.11 8.02 -0.47
N SER A 163 -9.80 7.61 0.76
CA SER A 163 -10.01 6.23 1.24
C SER A 163 -11.46 5.77 1.00
N ALA A 164 -12.45 6.58 1.37
CA ALA A 164 -13.86 6.25 1.19
C ALA A 164 -14.24 6.02 -0.29
N ILE A 165 -13.68 6.81 -1.23
CA ILE A 165 -13.91 6.64 -2.67
C ILE A 165 -13.29 5.33 -3.14
N VAL A 166 -12.05 5.03 -2.76
CA VAL A 166 -11.35 3.79 -3.11
C VAL A 166 -12.11 2.57 -2.58
N VAL A 167 -12.45 2.56 -1.29
CA VAL A 167 -13.20 1.45 -0.65
C VAL A 167 -14.55 1.23 -1.35
N LYS A 168 -15.32 2.29 -1.56
CA LYS A 168 -16.63 2.19 -2.23
C LYS A 168 -16.52 1.67 -3.66
N THR A 169 -15.50 2.12 -4.41
CA THR A 169 -15.28 1.68 -5.79
C THR A 169 -14.84 0.21 -5.82
N THR A 170 -13.95 -0.19 -4.90
CA THR A 170 -13.52 -1.59 -4.74
C THR A 170 -14.72 -2.47 -4.39
N GLU A 171 -15.54 -2.10 -3.41
CA GLU A 171 -16.72 -2.86 -3.01
C GLU A 171 -17.73 -3.03 -4.14
N LYS A 172 -18.03 -1.95 -4.88
CA LYS A 172 -18.94 -1.98 -6.04
C LYS A 172 -18.48 -2.97 -7.12
N ASN A 173 -17.16 -3.16 -7.25
CA ASN A 173 -16.54 -3.96 -8.28
C ASN A 173 -15.94 -5.29 -7.75
N ILE A 174 -16.15 -5.64 -6.50
CA ILE A 174 -15.43 -6.74 -5.83
C ILE A 174 -15.58 -8.11 -6.53
N LYS A 175 -16.62 -8.31 -7.31
CA LYS A 175 -16.87 -9.55 -8.04
C LYS A 175 -16.12 -9.66 -9.38
N ASN A 176 -15.61 -8.55 -9.93
CA ASN A 176 -14.92 -8.52 -11.21
C ASN A 176 -13.39 -8.33 -11.06
N GLU A 177 -12.62 -8.29 -12.17
CA GLU A 177 -11.17 -8.12 -12.13
C GLU A 177 -10.76 -6.72 -11.65
N PHE A 178 -11.54 -5.70 -11.95
CA PHE A 178 -11.26 -4.34 -11.53
C PHE A 178 -11.30 -4.20 -10.00
N GLY A 179 -12.31 -4.75 -9.34
CA GLY A 179 -12.37 -4.75 -7.88
C GLY A 179 -11.27 -5.58 -7.22
N TYR A 180 -10.92 -6.74 -7.81
CA TYR A 180 -9.76 -7.52 -7.40
C TYR A 180 -8.46 -6.71 -7.50
N PHE A 181 -8.26 -6.03 -8.63
CA PHE A 181 -7.11 -5.15 -8.83
C PHE A 181 -7.05 -4.04 -7.77
N LEU A 182 -8.13 -3.29 -7.56
CA LEU A 182 -8.15 -2.21 -6.59
C LEU A 182 -7.82 -2.69 -5.17
N LEU A 183 -8.34 -3.87 -4.78
CA LEU A 183 -8.09 -4.47 -3.47
C LEU A 183 -6.61 -4.84 -3.26
N THR A 184 -5.92 -5.26 -4.32
CA THR A 184 -4.51 -5.67 -4.27
C THR A 184 -3.54 -4.52 -4.54
N TYR A 185 -3.98 -3.48 -5.26
CA TYR A 185 -3.16 -2.35 -5.67
C TYR A 185 -3.01 -1.28 -4.58
N TYR A 186 -4.11 -0.93 -3.91
CA TYR A 186 -4.08 0.13 -2.91
C TYR A 186 -3.48 -0.32 -1.58
N PRO A 187 -2.64 0.53 -0.92
CA PRO A 187 -1.99 0.20 0.34
C PRO A 187 -2.94 0.26 1.55
N GLU A 188 -2.42 -0.11 2.73
CA GLU A 188 -3.17 -0.17 4.00
C GLU A 188 -3.74 1.19 4.44
N GLU A 189 -3.05 2.27 4.12
CA GLU A 189 -3.47 3.64 4.46
C GLU A 189 -4.79 4.03 3.77
N LEU A 190 -5.11 3.39 2.64
CA LEU A 190 -6.33 3.67 1.87
C LEU A 190 -7.43 2.60 2.05
N ILE A 191 -7.05 1.35 2.27
CA ILE A 191 -7.97 0.27 2.61
C ILE A 191 -7.43 -0.41 3.87
N ASP A 192 -7.91 0.01 5.04
CA ASP A 192 -7.44 -0.55 6.31
C ASP A 192 -7.65 -2.07 6.40
N ASN A 193 -6.89 -2.71 7.27
CA ASN A 193 -6.85 -4.16 7.40
C ASN A 193 -8.21 -4.79 7.71
N GLN A 194 -9.04 -4.14 8.53
CA GLN A 194 -10.37 -4.66 8.84
C GLN A 194 -11.31 -4.60 7.64
N THR A 195 -11.30 -3.46 6.93
CA THR A 195 -12.05 -3.27 5.69
C THR A 195 -11.58 -4.23 4.61
N ARG A 196 -10.27 -4.42 4.48
CA ARG A 196 -9.65 -5.36 3.52
C ARG A 196 -10.10 -6.79 3.76
N MET A 197 -10.11 -7.27 5.00
CA MET A 197 -10.64 -8.60 5.33
C MET A 197 -12.10 -8.75 4.90
N LYS A 198 -12.96 -7.77 5.23
CA LYS A 198 -14.38 -7.78 4.81
C LYS A 198 -14.57 -7.80 3.29
N LEU A 199 -13.67 -7.14 2.54
CA LEU A 199 -13.71 -7.14 1.08
C LEU A 199 -13.23 -8.47 0.51
N ILE A 200 -12.20 -9.09 1.10
CA ILE A 200 -11.73 -10.42 0.70
C ILE A 200 -12.84 -11.46 0.85
N ASP A 201 -13.59 -11.42 1.95
CA ASP A 201 -14.73 -12.33 2.18
C ASP A 201 -15.83 -12.20 1.11
N LYS A 202 -15.92 -11.06 0.42
CA LYS A 202 -16.88 -10.81 -0.67
C LYS A 202 -16.36 -11.19 -2.06
N LEU A 203 -15.06 -11.51 -2.19
CA LEU A 203 -14.51 -12.00 -3.46
C LEU A 203 -15.11 -13.34 -3.85
N PRO A 204 -15.27 -13.61 -5.16
CA PRO A 204 -15.55 -14.96 -5.66
C PRO A 204 -14.48 -15.96 -5.21
N ASP A 205 -14.87 -17.22 -4.97
CA ASP A 205 -14.00 -18.28 -4.44
C ASP A 205 -12.71 -18.49 -5.26
N GLU A 206 -12.81 -18.37 -6.60
CA GLU A 206 -11.64 -18.49 -7.49
C GLU A 206 -10.64 -17.35 -7.29
N LYS A 207 -11.10 -16.15 -6.95
CA LYS A 207 -10.25 -14.99 -6.68
C LYS A 207 -9.64 -15.06 -5.28
N GLN A 208 -10.40 -15.53 -4.29
CA GLN A 208 -9.87 -15.75 -2.94
C GLN A 208 -8.68 -16.71 -2.94
N LYS A 209 -8.68 -17.74 -3.83
CA LYS A 209 -7.60 -18.74 -3.94
C LYS A 209 -6.35 -18.24 -4.67
N ARG A 210 -6.37 -17.04 -5.25
CA ARG A 210 -5.20 -16.48 -5.94
C ARG A 210 -4.04 -16.23 -4.97
N PRO A 211 -2.77 -16.48 -5.37
CA PRO A 211 -1.61 -16.35 -4.50
C PRO A 211 -1.52 -15.00 -3.78
N ALA A 212 -1.76 -13.90 -4.48
CA ALA A 212 -1.73 -12.56 -3.89
C ALA A 212 -2.75 -12.36 -2.76
N ILE A 213 -3.95 -12.95 -2.85
CA ILE A 213 -4.94 -12.87 -1.77
C ILE A 213 -4.55 -13.80 -0.61
N GLN A 214 -4.00 -14.97 -0.88
CA GLN A 214 -3.54 -15.87 0.17
C GLN A 214 -2.38 -15.27 0.97
N GLU A 215 -1.44 -14.64 0.29
CA GLU A 215 -0.36 -13.88 0.93
C GLU A 215 -0.90 -12.71 1.75
N MET A 216 -1.82 -11.93 1.19
CA MET A 216 -2.50 -10.83 1.89
C MET A 216 -3.22 -11.32 3.15
N LEU A 217 -3.95 -12.44 3.09
CA LEU A 217 -4.61 -13.04 4.25
C LEU A 217 -3.61 -13.48 5.32
N ALA A 218 -2.47 -14.05 4.92
CA ALA A 218 -1.41 -14.42 5.86
C ALA A 218 -0.85 -13.19 6.58
N ASN A 219 -0.58 -12.10 5.84
CA ASN A 219 -0.10 -10.83 6.38
C ASN A 219 -1.14 -10.18 7.30
N LEU A 220 -2.42 -10.14 6.91
CA LEU A 220 -3.51 -9.62 7.73
C LEU A 220 -3.69 -10.39 9.02
N LYS A 221 -3.60 -11.73 8.97
CA LYS A 221 -3.62 -12.57 10.17
C LYS A 221 -2.46 -12.24 11.09
N GLN A 222 -1.26 -12.15 10.56
CA GLN A 222 -0.07 -11.79 11.33
C GLN A 222 -0.20 -10.40 11.96
N ALA A 223 -0.66 -9.40 11.20
CA ALA A 223 -0.92 -8.05 11.70
C ALA A 223 -1.97 -8.07 12.83
N SER A 224 -3.02 -8.88 12.71
CA SER A 224 -4.04 -9.02 13.75
C SER A 224 -3.50 -9.65 15.05
N GLU A 225 -2.53 -10.57 14.96
CA GLU A 225 -1.87 -11.19 16.12
C GLU A 225 -0.97 -10.20 16.89
N SER A 226 -0.55 -9.12 16.24
CA SER A 226 0.28 -8.05 16.81
C SER A 226 -0.45 -6.70 16.94
N ALA A 227 -1.79 -6.68 16.88
CA ALA A 227 -2.60 -5.48 17.04
C ALA A 227 -2.69 -5.01 18.50
N GLU A 228 -3.07 -3.75 18.69
CA GLU A 228 -3.38 -3.21 20.03
C GLU A 228 -4.45 -4.09 20.72
N GLY A 229 -4.22 -4.40 21.99
CA GLY A 229 -5.07 -5.30 22.79
C GLY A 229 -4.65 -6.78 22.77
N MET A 230 -3.80 -7.20 21.83
CA MET A 230 -3.26 -8.56 21.77
C MET A 230 -2.09 -8.72 22.73
N THR A 231 -1.81 -9.97 23.14
CA THR A 231 -0.65 -10.30 23.97
C THR A 231 0.49 -10.81 23.10
N ILE A 232 1.69 -10.26 23.30
CA ILE A 232 2.88 -10.64 22.54
C ILE A 232 3.29 -12.09 22.86
N LYS A 233 3.86 -12.77 21.85
CA LYS A 233 4.56 -14.05 22.05
C LYS A 233 5.95 -13.81 22.60
N ASP A 234 6.53 -14.81 23.29
CA ASP A 234 7.93 -14.73 23.67
C ASP A 234 8.86 -15.00 22.48
N PHE A 235 9.93 -14.23 22.45
CA PHE A 235 11.01 -14.36 21.50
C PHE A 235 12.34 -14.32 22.25
N THR A 236 13.30 -15.14 21.82
CA THR A 236 14.65 -15.12 22.38
C THR A 236 15.64 -14.77 21.28
N GLN A 237 16.44 -13.72 21.51
CA GLN A 237 17.53 -13.31 20.63
C GLN A 237 18.77 -13.00 21.45
N PRO A 238 20.00 -13.03 20.85
CA PRO A 238 21.22 -12.62 21.53
C PRO A 238 21.19 -11.16 21.98
N GLY A 239 21.67 -10.90 23.18
CA GLY A 239 22.00 -9.55 23.65
C GLY A 239 23.38 -9.07 23.12
N LEU A 240 23.81 -7.89 23.53
CA LEU A 240 25.09 -7.28 23.12
C LEU A 240 26.31 -8.15 23.46
N ASP A 241 26.27 -8.95 24.52
CA ASP A 241 27.30 -9.88 24.96
C ASP A 241 27.14 -11.30 24.39
N GLY A 242 26.10 -11.52 23.55
CA GLY A 242 25.75 -12.80 22.97
C GLY A 242 24.90 -13.70 23.87
N THR A 243 24.56 -13.29 25.08
CA THR A 243 23.68 -14.06 25.97
C THR A 243 22.25 -14.04 25.45
N PRO A 244 21.49 -15.17 25.55
CA PRO A 244 20.08 -15.18 25.16
C PRO A 244 19.24 -14.25 26.04
N VAL A 245 18.44 -13.39 25.42
CA VAL A 245 17.48 -12.49 26.06
C VAL A 245 16.07 -12.91 25.66
N SER A 246 15.20 -13.16 26.65
CA SER A 246 13.76 -13.41 26.44
C SER A 246 12.99 -12.08 26.46
N LEU A 247 12.25 -11.79 25.40
CA LEU A 247 11.46 -10.57 25.27
C LEU A 247 10.41 -10.48 26.40
N LEU A 248 9.60 -11.52 26.61
CA LEU A 248 8.62 -11.56 27.71
C LEU A 248 9.27 -11.56 29.07
N GLY A 249 10.43 -12.21 29.20
CA GLY A 249 11.21 -12.19 30.43
C GLY A 249 11.64 -10.78 30.83
N GLU A 250 12.03 -9.94 29.87
CA GLU A 250 12.36 -8.53 30.13
C GLU A 250 11.10 -7.68 30.36
N VAL A 251 10.04 -7.85 29.54
CA VAL A 251 8.76 -7.14 29.69
C VAL A 251 8.18 -7.32 31.09
N SER A 252 8.23 -8.53 31.64
CA SER A 252 7.65 -8.84 32.96
C SER A 252 8.31 -8.13 34.14
N LYS A 253 9.48 -7.51 33.95
CA LYS A 253 10.23 -6.79 34.99
C LYS A 253 9.68 -5.37 35.26
N SER A 254 8.83 -4.84 34.37
CA SER A 254 8.35 -3.45 34.41
C SER A 254 6.82 -3.38 34.37
N LYS A 255 6.21 -2.32 34.90
CA LYS A 255 4.76 -2.11 34.80
C LYS A 255 4.31 -1.92 33.36
N ILE A 256 5.10 -1.16 32.59
CA ILE A 256 4.98 -1.01 31.14
C ILE A 256 6.37 -1.06 30.52
N THR A 257 6.44 -1.55 29.29
CA THR A 257 7.69 -1.64 28.53
C THR A 257 7.48 -1.04 27.12
N VAL A 258 8.43 -0.23 26.70
CA VAL A 258 8.54 0.24 25.31
C VAL A 258 9.49 -0.72 24.59
N ILE A 259 8.98 -1.42 23.59
CA ILE A 259 9.77 -2.20 22.64
C ILE A 259 10.12 -1.25 21.50
N ASP A 260 11.41 -0.89 21.39
CA ASP A 260 11.92 0.10 20.43
C ASP A 260 12.67 -0.62 19.29
N PHE A 261 12.16 -0.49 18.08
CA PHE A 261 12.80 -1.02 16.86
C PHE A 261 13.66 0.06 16.22
N TRP A 262 14.95 -0.21 16.13
CA TRP A 262 15.94 0.76 15.66
C TRP A 262 17.10 0.10 14.93
N ALA A 263 18.06 0.87 14.43
CA ALA A 263 19.35 0.37 13.95
C ALA A 263 20.43 1.45 14.02
N SER A 264 21.69 1.02 14.03
CA SER A 264 22.87 1.92 14.06
C SER A 264 22.93 2.84 12.82
N TRP A 265 22.51 2.36 11.68
CA TRP A 265 22.46 3.08 10.40
C TRP A 265 21.22 3.97 10.25
N CYS A 266 20.22 3.87 11.14
CA CYS A 266 18.99 4.65 11.08
C CYS A 266 19.21 6.07 11.63
N GLY A 267 19.36 7.05 10.76
CA GLY A 267 19.56 8.45 11.14
C GLY A 267 18.45 9.01 12.05
N PRO A 268 17.16 8.89 11.70
CA PRO A 268 16.06 9.33 12.55
C PRO A 268 16.02 8.63 13.91
N CYS A 269 16.35 7.32 14.00
CA CYS A 269 16.42 6.59 15.26
C CYS A 269 17.49 7.19 16.18
N ARG A 270 18.67 7.47 15.63
CA ARG A 270 19.79 8.09 16.37
C ARG A 270 19.46 9.49 16.89
N GLN A 271 18.66 10.25 16.14
CA GLN A 271 18.19 11.59 16.55
C GLN A 271 17.17 11.53 17.70
N GLU A 272 16.35 10.49 17.74
CA GLU A 272 15.34 10.30 18.80
C GLU A 272 15.92 9.68 20.08
N MET A 273 17.05 8.97 20.00
CA MET A 273 17.61 8.22 21.11
C MET A 273 17.91 9.05 22.36
N PRO A 274 18.43 10.31 22.29
CA PRO A 274 18.60 11.15 23.48
C PRO A 274 17.31 11.37 24.25
N PHE A 275 16.19 11.59 23.55
CA PHE A 275 14.88 11.69 24.16
C PHE A 275 14.47 10.38 24.87
N MET A 276 14.70 9.24 24.24
CA MET A 276 14.40 7.91 24.79
C MET A 276 15.21 7.66 26.08
N VAL A 277 16.50 8.05 26.10
CA VAL A 277 17.36 7.96 27.30
C VAL A 277 16.82 8.84 28.44
N GLU A 278 16.45 10.08 28.15
CA GLU A 278 15.86 10.99 29.13
C GLU A 278 14.54 10.43 29.69
N LEU A 279 13.66 9.94 28.82
CA LEU A 279 12.39 9.30 29.17
C LEU A 279 12.61 8.11 30.12
N TYR A 280 13.58 7.23 29.78
CA TYR A 280 13.90 6.09 30.61
C TYR A 280 14.42 6.51 31.98
N ASP A 281 15.39 7.41 32.04
CA ASP A 281 15.97 7.87 33.33
C ASP A 281 14.92 8.53 34.24
N LYS A 282 13.96 9.23 33.67
CA LYS A 282 12.89 9.92 34.41
C LYS A 282 11.84 8.97 35.00
N TYR A 283 11.61 7.81 34.35
CA TYR A 283 10.48 6.93 34.70
C TYR A 283 10.86 5.47 35.02
N LYS A 284 12.13 5.03 34.90
CA LYS A 284 12.56 3.65 35.21
C LYS A 284 12.19 3.23 36.62
N ASP A 285 12.40 4.10 37.62
CA ASP A 285 12.08 3.84 39.04
C ASP A 285 10.56 3.89 39.34
N LYS A 286 9.76 4.35 38.35
CA LYS A 286 8.29 4.36 38.43
C LYS A 286 7.66 3.15 37.75
N GLY A 287 8.47 2.34 37.06
CA GLY A 287 8.05 1.10 36.42
C GLY A 287 8.07 1.12 34.90
N LEU A 288 8.81 2.05 34.26
CA LEU A 288 9.08 2.03 32.82
C LEU A 288 10.25 1.10 32.51
N GLY A 289 10.04 0.15 31.62
CA GLY A 289 11.08 -0.61 30.91
C GLY A 289 11.23 -0.13 29.47
N ILE A 290 12.43 -0.27 28.89
CA ILE A 290 12.65 -0.16 27.46
C ILE A 290 13.47 -1.39 27.03
N ILE A 291 13.18 -1.93 25.83
CA ILE A 291 13.93 -3.01 25.20
C ILE A 291 14.19 -2.58 23.77
N GLY A 292 15.46 -2.58 23.35
CA GLY A 292 15.83 -2.29 21.96
C GLY A 292 15.87 -3.56 21.11
N ILE A 293 15.17 -3.57 20.01
CA ILE A 293 15.25 -4.59 18.96
C ILE A 293 16.02 -3.98 17.80
N SER A 294 17.27 -4.44 17.62
CA SER A 294 18.10 -3.89 16.55
C SER A 294 17.88 -4.63 15.23
N LEU A 295 17.75 -3.85 14.14
CA LEU A 295 17.71 -4.29 12.76
C LEU A 295 19.10 -4.15 12.09
N ASP A 296 20.16 -4.22 12.87
CA ASP A 296 21.51 -4.26 12.34
C ASP A 296 21.86 -5.65 11.78
N GLU A 297 22.73 -5.69 10.79
CA GLU A 297 23.38 -6.91 10.28
C GLU A 297 24.83 -7.02 10.76
N ASP A 298 25.40 -5.92 11.26
CA ASP A 298 26.76 -5.83 11.78
C ASP A 298 26.74 -5.65 13.31
N SER A 299 27.24 -6.66 14.01
CA SER A 299 27.32 -6.68 15.47
C SER A 299 28.20 -5.56 16.05
N ASP A 300 29.30 -5.21 15.38
CA ASP A 300 30.24 -4.22 15.90
C ASP A 300 29.67 -2.80 15.72
N ALA A 301 29.01 -2.52 14.58
CA ALA A 301 28.29 -1.27 14.35
C ALA A 301 27.16 -1.08 15.39
N TRP A 302 26.37 -2.12 15.65
CA TRP A 302 25.32 -2.10 16.67
C TRP A 302 25.86 -1.81 18.06
N LYS A 303 26.91 -2.53 18.50
CA LYS A 303 27.56 -2.31 19.81
C LYS A 303 28.12 -0.90 19.93
N ALA A 304 28.84 -0.44 18.90
CA ALA A 304 29.43 0.90 18.90
C ALA A 304 28.34 1.99 18.99
N ALA A 305 27.24 1.87 18.23
CA ALA A 305 26.13 2.82 18.27
C ALA A 305 25.43 2.81 19.64
N THR A 306 25.18 1.64 20.23
CA THR A 306 24.60 1.51 21.59
C THR A 306 25.45 2.23 22.62
N GLN A 307 26.77 2.10 22.56
CA GLN A 307 27.71 2.82 23.47
C GLN A 307 27.73 4.33 23.20
N GLN A 308 27.83 4.76 21.95
CA GLN A 308 27.87 6.17 21.57
C GLN A 308 26.61 6.93 21.99
N LEU A 309 25.46 6.27 21.91
CA LEU A 309 24.15 6.86 22.26
C LEU A 309 23.81 6.70 23.73
N ASN A 310 24.72 6.09 24.53
CA ASN A 310 24.54 5.84 25.97
C ASN A 310 23.22 5.10 26.28
N ILE A 311 22.84 4.12 25.48
CA ILE A 311 21.60 3.36 25.66
C ILE A 311 21.75 2.43 26.89
N PRO A 312 20.96 2.65 27.98
CA PRO A 312 21.18 1.94 29.24
C PRO A 312 20.34 0.66 29.39
N TRP A 313 19.37 0.43 28.48
CA TRP A 313 18.45 -0.71 28.58
C TRP A 313 18.91 -1.90 27.73
N VAL A 314 18.27 -3.04 27.98
CA VAL A 314 18.57 -4.30 27.32
C VAL A 314 18.34 -4.19 25.80
N GLN A 315 19.29 -4.74 25.07
CA GLN A 315 19.28 -4.79 23.62
C GLN A 315 19.25 -6.25 23.15
N MET A 316 18.55 -6.52 22.05
CA MET A 316 18.55 -7.84 21.42
C MET A 316 18.48 -7.74 19.89
N SER A 317 19.12 -8.68 19.19
CA SER A 317 19.12 -8.76 17.73
C SER A 317 19.49 -10.16 17.27
N ASP A 318 18.96 -10.59 16.12
CA ASP A 318 19.41 -11.79 15.39
C ASP A 318 20.35 -11.43 14.23
N LEU A 319 20.70 -10.17 14.09
CA LEU A 319 21.58 -9.60 13.06
C LEU A 319 21.12 -9.91 11.62
N LYS A 320 19.81 -9.93 11.39
CA LYS A 320 19.23 -10.24 10.07
C LYS A 320 18.57 -9.03 9.39
N GLY A 321 18.84 -7.84 9.83
CA GLY A 321 18.26 -6.63 9.25
C GLY A 321 16.72 -6.68 9.25
N TRP A 322 16.11 -6.40 8.11
CA TRP A 322 14.65 -6.48 7.93
C TRP A 322 14.07 -7.90 7.99
N GLU A 323 14.92 -8.93 7.94
CA GLU A 323 14.55 -10.32 8.17
C GLU A 323 14.48 -10.69 9.66
N ASN A 324 14.71 -9.73 10.58
CA ASN A 324 14.61 -9.95 12.02
C ASN A 324 13.24 -10.55 12.38
N VAL A 325 13.26 -11.70 13.08
CA VAL A 325 12.05 -12.49 13.38
C VAL A 325 11.03 -11.70 14.21
N ILE A 326 11.48 -10.85 15.14
CA ILE A 326 10.60 -10.04 15.98
C ILE A 326 9.97 -8.91 15.15
N ALA A 327 10.78 -8.19 14.37
CA ALA A 327 10.28 -7.13 13.49
C ALA A 327 9.24 -7.65 12.50
N LYS A 328 9.51 -8.80 11.87
CA LYS A 328 8.55 -9.47 10.98
C LYS A 328 7.26 -9.87 11.71
N HIS A 329 7.37 -10.47 12.89
CA HIS A 329 6.19 -10.88 13.67
C HIS A 329 5.29 -9.68 13.99
N PHE A 330 5.89 -8.55 14.35
CA PHE A 330 5.14 -7.34 14.64
C PHE A 330 4.80 -6.51 13.41
N CYS A 331 5.07 -7.00 12.20
CA CYS A 331 4.82 -6.28 10.93
C CYS A 331 5.46 -4.88 10.91
N VAL A 332 6.68 -4.76 11.47
CA VAL A 332 7.43 -3.50 11.45
C VAL A 332 8.09 -3.34 10.09
N THR A 333 7.63 -2.37 9.31
CA THR A 333 8.09 -2.09 7.93
C THR A 333 8.93 -0.81 7.82
N SER A 334 9.02 -0.04 8.91
CA SER A 334 9.83 1.18 8.99
C SER A 334 10.34 1.40 10.40
N ILE A 335 11.50 2.04 10.54
CA ILE A 335 12.08 2.45 11.82
C ILE A 335 12.43 3.95 11.81
N PRO A 336 12.36 4.63 12.97
CA PRO A 336 12.05 4.10 14.30
C PRO A 336 10.59 3.71 14.47
N HIS A 337 10.32 2.62 15.20
CA HIS A 337 8.98 2.16 15.54
C HIS A 337 8.93 1.70 17.00
N THR A 338 7.86 2.01 17.70
CA THR A 338 7.70 1.61 19.10
C THR A 338 6.43 0.80 19.32
N ILE A 339 6.48 -0.15 20.25
CA ILE A 339 5.31 -0.87 20.75
C ILE A 339 5.33 -0.77 22.26
N VAL A 340 4.26 -0.24 22.85
CA VAL A 340 4.11 -0.14 24.32
C VAL A 340 3.27 -1.31 24.80
N VAL A 341 3.81 -2.07 25.77
CA VAL A 341 3.13 -3.24 26.35
C VAL A 341 3.03 -3.12 27.87
N ASP A 342 2.01 -3.75 28.45
CA ASP A 342 1.93 -3.92 29.90
C ASP A 342 2.83 -5.05 30.43
N GLN A 343 2.86 -5.25 31.74
CA GLN A 343 3.66 -6.29 32.39
C GLN A 343 3.33 -7.72 31.96
N GLN A 344 2.12 -7.96 31.44
CA GLN A 344 1.65 -9.24 30.91
C GLN A 344 1.92 -9.40 29.42
N GLY A 345 2.55 -8.40 28.80
CA GLY A 345 2.84 -8.37 27.36
C GLY A 345 1.65 -8.01 26.50
N LYS A 346 0.57 -7.45 27.05
CA LYS A 346 -0.54 -6.94 26.27
C LYS A 346 -0.14 -5.64 25.57
N ILE A 347 -0.32 -5.56 24.28
CA ILE A 347 -0.01 -4.37 23.46
C ILE A 347 -1.02 -3.28 23.80
N LEU A 348 -0.53 -2.18 24.35
CA LEU A 348 -1.34 -1.01 24.74
C LEU A 348 -1.39 0.03 23.63
N LYS A 349 -0.26 0.26 22.93
CA LYS A 349 -0.17 1.22 21.84
C LYS A 349 1.00 0.91 20.90
N ARG A 350 0.90 1.38 19.65
CA ARG A 350 1.94 1.22 18.64
C ARG A 350 2.25 2.55 17.96
N GLY A 351 3.49 2.70 17.49
CA GLY A 351 3.92 3.82 16.65
C GLY A 351 3.97 5.18 17.33
N LEU A 352 3.92 5.23 18.69
CA LEU A 352 4.08 6.48 19.42
C LEU A 352 5.55 6.92 19.42
N ARG A 353 5.79 8.23 19.31
CA ARG A 353 7.13 8.81 19.29
C ARG A 353 7.17 10.11 20.08
N SER A 354 8.36 10.47 20.54
CA SER A 354 8.65 11.76 21.16
C SER A 354 7.63 12.12 22.27
N GLU A 355 7.11 13.33 22.29
CA GLU A 355 6.19 13.82 23.32
C GLU A 355 4.92 12.97 23.47
N LYS A 356 4.37 12.43 22.37
CA LYS A 356 3.19 11.54 22.40
C LYS A 356 3.50 10.22 23.12
N LEU A 357 4.71 9.71 23.00
CA LEU A 357 5.15 8.52 23.73
C LEU A 357 5.27 8.83 25.23
N GLU A 358 5.90 9.95 25.61
CA GLU A 358 6.00 10.36 27.02
C GLU A 358 4.61 10.57 27.64
N GLU A 359 3.73 11.30 26.97
CA GLU A 359 2.36 11.55 27.45
C GLU A 359 1.61 10.23 27.71
N PHE A 360 1.70 9.28 26.80
CA PHE A 360 1.08 7.96 26.94
C PHE A 360 1.68 7.19 28.12
N VAL A 361 3.02 7.10 28.20
CA VAL A 361 3.76 6.43 29.27
C VAL A 361 3.35 7.00 30.64
N VAL A 362 3.33 8.32 30.78
CA VAL A 362 2.92 9.00 32.04
C VAL A 362 1.47 8.66 32.41
N GLY A 363 0.60 8.59 31.42
CA GLY A 363 -0.80 8.19 31.63
C GLY A 363 -0.94 6.77 32.20
N GLN A 364 -0.09 5.85 31.77
CA GLN A 364 -0.12 4.44 32.20
C GLN A 364 0.59 4.18 33.54
N LEU A 365 1.52 5.03 33.95
CA LEU A 365 2.29 4.86 35.19
C LEU A 365 1.63 5.50 36.45
N LYS A 366 0.54 6.23 36.26
CA LYS A 366 -0.27 6.78 37.36
C LYS A 366 -1.07 5.68 38.03
#